data_16ce32075ddf5419cbd8a4def4297b0e
#
_entry.id   16ce32075ddf5419cbd8a4def4297b0e
#
_cell.length_a   1.000
_cell.length_b   1.000
_cell.length_c   1.000
_cell.angle_alpha   90.00
_cell.angle_beta   90.00
_cell.angle_gamma   90.00
#
_symmetry.space_group_name_H-M   'P 1'
#
loop_
_entity.id
_entity.type
_entity.pdbx_description
1 polymer ?
#
loop_
_entity_poly.entity_id
_entity_poly.type
_entity_poly.pdbx_seq_one_letter_code
_entity_poly.pdbx_strand_id
1 'polypeptide(L)'
;DEIALAIREFQEEHNKPVIASMGGLAASGGYYVAAPCRFIVANELTITGSIGVIIQSINMHGLMEKVGVKPVTYKSGKNKDMLSPFNSPESVSEEQKAILQGFIDETYDKFVKVVEDGRKKTGGRKTKLAKGLDSDWRDSADGRILSGKQALALGMVDKLGNFDVAVVFAEEYVGIDKDTALLVQHEPPFNFGGLFSLLGKAEEKDPGTTLKIDLGLSVPRLKPGLPYFLSPHLYSE
;
A
#
# COMPACT_ATOMS: atom_id res chain seq x y z
N ASP A 1 -2.74 -7.65 -5.52
CA ASP A 1 -3.57 -7.82 -6.72
C ASP A 1 -5.06 -8.09 -6.38
N GLU A 2 -5.35 -8.93 -5.39
CA GLU A 2 -6.73 -9.32 -5.00
C GLU A 2 -7.62 -8.13 -4.66
N ILE A 3 -7.13 -7.15 -3.90
CA ILE A 3 -7.91 -5.95 -3.55
C ILE A 3 -8.25 -5.14 -4.81
N ALA A 4 -7.30 -4.97 -5.71
CA ALA A 4 -7.51 -4.25 -6.96
C ALA A 4 -8.52 -4.98 -7.87
N LEU A 5 -8.50 -6.31 -7.87
CA LEU A 5 -9.46 -7.15 -8.57
C LEU A 5 -10.86 -6.99 -7.96
N ALA A 6 -10.98 -7.15 -6.65
CA ALA A 6 -12.25 -7.02 -5.93
C ALA A 6 -12.93 -5.64 -6.15
N ILE A 7 -12.14 -4.56 -6.18
CA ILE A 7 -12.65 -3.21 -6.50
C ILE A 7 -13.24 -3.18 -7.91
N ARG A 8 -12.58 -3.78 -8.89
CA ARG A 8 -13.09 -3.82 -10.27
C ARG A 8 -14.37 -4.64 -10.37
N GLU A 9 -14.35 -5.85 -9.83
CA GLU A 9 -15.51 -6.76 -9.81
C GLU A 9 -16.71 -6.10 -9.14
N PHE A 10 -16.53 -5.52 -7.96
CA PHE A 10 -17.59 -4.80 -7.26
C PHE A 10 -18.22 -3.70 -8.13
N GLN A 11 -17.39 -2.88 -8.80
CA GLN A 11 -17.89 -1.81 -9.64
C GLN A 11 -18.61 -2.32 -10.90
N GLU A 12 -18.18 -3.45 -11.45
CA GLU A 12 -18.78 -4.07 -12.64
C GLU A 12 -20.09 -4.77 -12.29
N GLU A 13 -20.13 -5.58 -11.23
CA GLU A 13 -21.29 -6.35 -10.82
C GLU A 13 -22.43 -5.48 -10.27
N HIS A 14 -22.08 -4.49 -9.45
CA HIS A 14 -23.09 -3.67 -8.76
C HIS A 14 -23.37 -2.34 -9.45
N ASN A 15 -22.63 -2.00 -10.50
CA ASN A 15 -22.66 -0.67 -11.16
C ASN A 15 -22.58 0.51 -10.17
N LYS A 16 -21.84 0.32 -9.08
CA LYS A 16 -21.60 1.33 -8.04
C LYS A 16 -20.16 1.83 -8.12
N PRO A 17 -19.90 3.14 -7.96
CA PRO A 17 -18.54 3.64 -7.96
C PRO A 17 -17.84 3.31 -6.65
N VAL A 18 -16.56 2.99 -6.73
CA VAL A 18 -15.62 3.03 -5.62
C VAL A 18 -14.76 4.28 -5.81
N ILE A 19 -14.69 5.13 -4.79
CA ILE A 19 -13.90 6.36 -4.83
C ILE A 19 -12.78 6.25 -3.82
N ALA A 20 -11.54 6.40 -4.27
CA ALA A 20 -10.39 6.46 -3.39
C ALA A 20 -10.23 7.89 -2.85
N SER A 21 -10.26 8.05 -1.54
CA SER A 21 -9.87 9.29 -0.87
C SER A 21 -8.50 9.11 -0.24
N MET A 22 -7.50 9.77 -0.80
CA MET A 22 -6.11 9.66 -0.36
C MET A 22 -5.80 10.75 0.66
N GLY A 23 -5.39 10.34 1.87
CA GLY A 23 -4.90 11.24 2.91
C GLY A 23 -3.46 11.69 2.68
N GLY A 24 -2.60 11.54 3.70
CA GLY A 24 -1.18 11.97 3.60
C GLY A 24 -0.33 11.08 2.70
N LEU A 25 -0.59 9.77 2.68
CA LEU A 25 0.22 8.78 1.94
C LEU A 25 -0.66 7.71 1.29
N ALA A 26 -0.54 7.58 -0.04
CA ALA A 26 -1.10 6.50 -0.83
C ALA A 26 -0.20 6.24 -2.05
N ALA A 27 0.98 5.69 -1.83
CA ALA A 27 2.00 5.44 -2.83
C ALA A 27 2.27 3.93 -3.01
N SER A 28 2.93 3.54 -4.10
CA SER A 28 3.28 2.15 -4.40
C SER A 28 2.04 1.24 -4.31
N GLY A 29 2.02 0.25 -3.44
CA GLY A 29 0.85 -0.62 -3.21
C GLY A 29 -0.44 0.14 -2.88
N GLY A 30 -0.36 1.29 -2.19
CA GLY A 30 -1.52 2.16 -1.93
C GLY A 30 -2.08 2.77 -3.22
N TYR A 31 -1.21 3.19 -4.14
CA TYR A 31 -1.65 3.67 -5.46
C TYR A 31 -2.14 2.52 -6.35
N TYR A 32 -1.51 1.34 -6.26
CA TYR A 32 -1.95 0.13 -6.97
C TYR A 32 -3.42 -0.21 -6.67
N VAL A 33 -3.80 -0.11 -5.39
CA VAL A 33 -5.18 -0.36 -4.94
C VAL A 33 -6.12 0.78 -5.35
N ALA A 34 -5.66 2.02 -5.34
CA ALA A 34 -6.48 3.17 -5.72
C ALA A 34 -6.72 3.26 -7.23
N ALA A 35 -5.76 2.84 -8.06
CA ALA A 35 -5.82 2.97 -9.51
C ALA A 35 -7.09 2.39 -10.16
N PRO A 36 -7.62 1.22 -9.75
CA PRO A 36 -8.87 0.68 -10.32
C PRO A 36 -10.14 1.37 -9.82
N CYS A 37 -10.06 2.23 -8.80
CA CYS A 37 -11.22 2.97 -8.33
C CYS A 37 -11.80 3.88 -9.42
N ARG A 38 -13.10 4.12 -9.35
CA ARG A 38 -13.83 4.95 -10.31
C ARG A 38 -13.25 6.36 -10.38
N PHE A 39 -12.95 6.93 -9.22
CA PHE A 39 -12.34 8.23 -9.05
C PHE A 39 -11.34 8.19 -7.90
N ILE A 40 -10.37 9.09 -7.98
CA ILE A 40 -9.35 9.28 -6.96
C ILE A 40 -9.33 10.75 -6.56
N VAL A 41 -9.57 11.02 -5.29
CA VAL A 41 -9.42 12.34 -4.67
C VAL A 41 -8.20 12.30 -3.74
N ALA A 42 -7.32 13.28 -3.83
CA ALA A 42 -6.12 13.37 -3.01
C ALA A 42 -5.92 14.79 -2.47
N ASN A 43 -5.29 14.94 -1.31
CA ASN A 43 -4.83 16.25 -0.90
C ASN A 43 -3.71 16.74 -1.82
N GLU A 44 -3.51 18.05 -1.90
CA GLU A 44 -2.50 18.63 -2.79
C GLU A 44 -1.09 18.08 -2.54
N LEU A 45 -0.76 17.83 -1.28
CA LEU A 45 0.53 17.33 -0.82
C LEU A 45 0.53 15.83 -0.47
N THR A 46 -0.52 15.09 -0.82
CA THR A 46 -0.52 13.62 -0.68
C THR A 46 0.72 13.04 -1.33
N ILE A 47 1.46 12.21 -0.62
CA ILE A 47 2.55 11.43 -1.20
C ILE A 47 1.93 10.24 -1.93
N THR A 48 2.12 10.19 -3.26
CA THR A 48 1.55 9.14 -4.12
C THR A 48 2.54 8.73 -5.22
N GLY A 49 2.07 8.09 -6.28
CA GLY A 49 2.97 7.54 -7.30
C GLY A 49 3.77 6.36 -6.77
N SER A 50 5.09 6.44 -6.83
CA SER A 50 6.00 5.33 -6.49
C SER A 50 5.61 4.04 -7.24
N ILE A 51 5.34 4.19 -8.54
CA ILE A 51 5.04 3.07 -9.44
C ILE A 51 6.36 2.41 -9.78
N GLY A 52 6.67 1.38 -9.03
CA GLY A 52 7.93 0.67 -9.13
C GLY A 52 7.93 -0.57 -8.22
N VAL A 53 8.89 -1.45 -8.44
CA VAL A 53 9.06 -2.69 -7.67
C VAL A 53 10.50 -2.83 -7.24
N ILE A 54 10.71 -3.16 -5.99
CA ILE A 54 12.04 -3.44 -5.44
C ILE A 54 12.02 -4.75 -4.66
N ILE A 55 13.12 -5.50 -4.74
CA ILE A 55 13.48 -6.55 -3.79
C ILE A 55 14.75 -6.10 -3.10
N GLN A 56 14.70 -5.94 -1.79
CA GLN A 56 15.83 -5.51 -0.99
C GLN A 56 16.16 -6.54 0.08
N SER A 57 17.41 -6.92 0.17
CA SER A 57 17.92 -7.78 1.24
C SER A 57 19.19 -7.18 1.84
N ILE A 58 19.43 -7.50 3.11
CA ILE A 58 20.68 -7.12 3.78
C ILE A 58 21.62 -8.31 3.68
N ASN A 59 22.85 -8.09 3.20
CA ASN A 59 23.88 -9.12 3.21
C ASN A 59 24.71 -9.03 4.50
N MET A 60 24.79 -10.12 5.25
CA MET A 60 25.47 -10.22 6.54
C MET A 60 26.75 -11.05 6.49
N HIS A 61 27.14 -11.59 5.32
CA HIS A 61 28.27 -12.48 5.17
C HIS A 61 29.56 -11.90 5.76
N GLY A 62 29.96 -10.70 5.36
CA GLY A 62 31.16 -10.05 5.86
C GLY A 62 31.13 -9.73 7.35
N LEU A 63 29.95 -9.50 7.94
CA LEU A 63 29.83 -9.36 9.39
C LEU A 63 30.08 -10.70 10.11
N MET A 64 29.48 -11.77 9.58
CA MET A 64 29.64 -13.11 10.18
C MET A 64 31.09 -13.61 10.13
N GLU A 65 31.81 -13.31 9.05
CA GLU A 65 33.26 -13.60 8.97
C GLU A 65 34.03 -12.89 10.06
N LYS A 66 33.74 -11.60 10.32
CA LYS A 66 34.43 -10.82 11.36
C LYS A 66 34.18 -11.33 12.77
N VAL A 67 33.01 -11.88 13.05
CA VAL A 67 32.68 -12.43 14.38
C VAL A 67 32.91 -13.94 14.47
N GLY A 68 33.47 -14.57 13.43
CA GLY A 68 33.83 -15.99 13.43
C GLY A 68 32.64 -16.94 13.36
N VAL A 69 31.46 -16.48 12.92
CA VAL A 69 30.27 -17.32 12.74
C VAL A 69 30.21 -17.83 11.30
N LYS A 70 30.03 -19.13 11.13
CA LYS A 70 29.92 -19.76 9.81
C LYS A 70 28.53 -20.35 9.61
N PRO A 71 27.72 -19.84 8.67
CA PRO A 71 26.45 -20.44 8.34
C PRO A 71 26.66 -21.78 7.67
N VAL A 72 25.84 -22.76 8.05
CA VAL A 72 25.81 -24.08 7.39
C VAL A 72 24.46 -24.25 6.75
N THR A 73 24.41 -24.36 5.44
CA THR A 73 23.16 -24.47 4.67
C THR A 73 23.04 -25.84 4.03
N TYR A 74 21.96 -26.54 4.33
CA TYR A 74 21.53 -27.73 3.61
C TYR A 74 20.33 -27.37 2.74
N LYS A 75 20.41 -27.58 1.44
CA LYS A 75 19.36 -27.16 0.50
C LYS A 75 19.05 -28.22 -0.56
N SER A 76 17.81 -28.23 -1.02
CA SER A 76 17.42 -28.92 -2.25
C SER A 76 17.14 -27.87 -3.34
N GLY A 77 17.74 -28.03 -4.50
CA GLY A 77 17.69 -27.08 -5.60
C GLY A 77 18.69 -25.93 -5.48
N LYS A 78 19.37 -25.65 -6.61
CA LYS A 78 20.51 -24.72 -6.65
C LYS A 78 20.16 -23.27 -6.26
N ASN A 79 18.92 -22.85 -6.53
CA ASN A 79 18.47 -21.47 -6.35
C ASN A 79 17.70 -21.23 -5.04
N LYS A 80 17.58 -22.24 -4.16
CA LYS A 80 16.75 -22.13 -2.95
C LYS A 80 17.21 -21.07 -1.97
N ASP A 81 18.50 -20.76 -1.99
CA ASP A 81 19.15 -19.78 -1.10
C ASP A 81 19.61 -18.49 -1.82
N MET A 82 19.06 -18.21 -3.01
CA MET A 82 19.48 -17.03 -3.80
C MET A 82 19.27 -15.69 -3.10
N LEU A 83 18.36 -15.60 -2.12
CA LEU A 83 18.11 -14.41 -1.28
C LEU A 83 18.67 -14.56 0.13
N SER A 84 19.53 -15.58 0.39
CA SER A 84 20.09 -15.77 1.72
C SER A 84 21.01 -14.60 2.08
N PRO A 85 20.79 -13.95 3.26
CA PRO A 85 21.65 -12.87 3.70
C PRO A 85 23.08 -13.35 4.10
N PHE A 86 23.28 -14.65 4.15
CA PHE A 86 24.52 -15.27 4.64
C PHE A 86 25.45 -15.71 3.51
N ASN A 87 24.96 -15.71 2.28
CA ASN A 87 25.78 -16.05 1.12
C ASN A 87 26.78 -14.95 0.81
N SER A 88 27.98 -15.32 0.36
CA SER A 88 28.91 -14.32 -0.21
C SER A 88 28.25 -13.61 -1.39
N PRO A 89 28.38 -12.29 -1.51
CA PRO A 89 27.85 -11.55 -2.66
C PRO A 89 28.32 -12.11 -4.00
N GLU A 90 29.57 -12.61 -4.06
CA GLU A 90 30.19 -13.20 -5.24
C GLU A 90 29.57 -14.58 -5.61
N SER A 91 28.91 -15.22 -4.65
CA SER A 91 28.24 -16.53 -4.89
C SER A 91 26.90 -16.41 -5.62
N VAL A 92 26.35 -15.20 -5.72
CA VAL A 92 25.09 -14.96 -6.44
C VAL A 92 25.37 -14.96 -7.94
N SER A 93 24.91 -15.99 -8.63
CA SER A 93 25.15 -16.16 -10.07
C SER A 93 24.33 -15.16 -10.90
N GLU A 94 24.78 -14.89 -12.14
CA GLU A 94 24.05 -14.07 -13.10
C GLU A 94 22.67 -14.66 -13.42
N GLU A 95 22.53 -15.99 -13.42
CA GLU A 95 21.24 -16.66 -13.56
C GLU A 95 20.28 -16.30 -12.41
N GLN A 96 20.77 -16.29 -11.16
CA GLN A 96 19.95 -15.93 -10.00
C GLN A 96 19.54 -14.45 -10.04
N LYS A 97 20.45 -13.56 -10.45
CA LYS A 97 20.13 -12.14 -10.67
C LYS A 97 19.06 -11.97 -11.75
N ALA A 98 19.20 -12.71 -12.86
CA ALA A 98 18.21 -12.66 -13.95
C ALA A 98 16.82 -13.16 -13.51
N ILE A 99 16.76 -14.21 -12.67
CA ILE A 99 15.49 -14.69 -12.10
C ILE A 99 14.83 -13.62 -11.26
N LEU A 100 15.59 -12.95 -10.37
CA LEU A 100 15.06 -11.89 -9.52
C LEU A 100 14.64 -10.67 -10.32
N GLN A 101 15.44 -10.25 -11.30
CA GLN A 101 15.11 -9.14 -12.18
C GLN A 101 13.85 -9.45 -13.01
N GLY A 102 13.75 -10.65 -13.57
CA GLY A 102 12.56 -11.06 -14.32
C GLY A 102 11.28 -11.00 -13.49
N PHE A 103 11.34 -11.40 -12.21
CA PHE A 103 10.21 -11.28 -11.29
C PHE A 103 9.85 -9.82 -10.99
N ILE A 104 10.86 -8.95 -10.83
CA ILE A 104 10.66 -7.50 -10.64
C ILE A 104 9.99 -6.90 -11.88
N ASP A 105 10.49 -7.22 -13.07
CA ASP A 105 9.98 -6.69 -14.33
C ASP A 105 8.53 -7.13 -14.59
N GLU A 106 8.21 -8.41 -14.38
CA GLU A 106 6.85 -8.94 -14.49
C GLU A 106 5.89 -8.23 -13.51
N THR A 107 6.32 -8.02 -12.27
CA THR A 107 5.51 -7.34 -11.26
C THR A 107 5.32 -5.87 -11.60
N TYR A 108 6.35 -5.21 -12.14
CA TYR A 108 6.28 -3.83 -12.60
C TYR A 108 5.33 -3.68 -13.79
N ASP A 109 5.44 -4.53 -14.79
CA ASP A 109 4.54 -4.53 -15.96
C ASP A 109 3.09 -4.73 -15.54
N LYS A 110 2.84 -5.61 -14.58
CA LYS A 110 1.52 -5.80 -13.98
C LYS A 110 1.03 -4.51 -13.31
N PHE A 111 1.89 -3.82 -12.55
CA PHE A 111 1.53 -2.56 -11.91
C PHE A 111 1.15 -1.50 -12.94
N VAL A 112 2.00 -1.28 -13.93
CA VAL A 112 1.74 -0.35 -15.04
C VAL A 112 0.41 -0.67 -15.71
N LYS A 113 0.14 -1.95 -15.99
CA LYS A 113 -1.11 -2.38 -16.60
C LYS A 113 -2.33 -2.09 -15.72
N VAL A 114 -2.25 -2.30 -14.41
CA VAL A 114 -3.35 -1.98 -13.47
C VAL A 114 -3.66 -0.49 -13.49
N VAL A 115 -2.62 0.35 -13.51
CA VAL A 115 -2.79 1.81 -13.60
C VAL A 115 -3.43 2.19 -14.93
N GLU A 116 -2.94 1.69 -16.05
CA GLU A 116 -3.51 1.98 -17.36
C GLU A 116 -4.97 1.57 -17.45
N ASP A 117 -5.28 0.33 -17.11
CA ASP A 117 -6.63 -0.21 -17.22
C ASP A 117 -7.60 0.53 -16.28
N GLY A 118 -7.16 0.85 -15.06
CA GLY A 118 -7.95 1.58 -14.09
C GLY A 118 -8.22 3.03 -14.51
N ARG A 119 -7.19 3.72 -14.98
CA ARG A 119 -7.29 5.15 -15.34
C ARG A 119 -7.84 5.39 -16.75
N LYS A 120 -7.67 4.47 -17.69
CA LYS A 120 -8.31 4.55 -19.02
C LYS A 120 -9.84 4.44 -18.93
N LYS A 121 -10.36 3.60 -18.03
CA LYS A 121 -11.81 3.44 -17.83
C LYS A 121 -12.46 4.70 -17.27
N THR A 122 -11.74 5.55 -16.54
CA THR A 122 -12.23 6.85 -16.08
C THR A 122 -12.33 7.87 -17.23
N GLY A 123 -11.38 7.86 -18.16
CA GLY A 123 -11.40 8.74 -19.34
C GLY A 123 -12.47 8.38 -20.39
N GLY A 124 -12.91 7.12 -20.44
CA GLY A 124 -13.98 6.66 -21.34
C GLY A 124 -15.40 7.02 -20.88
N ARG A 125 -15.57 7.60 -19.72
CA ARG A 125 -16.85 8.09 -19.23
C ARG A 125 -17.03 9.54 -19.62
N LYS A 126 -18.16 9.83 -20.22
CA LYS A 126 -18.65 11.17 -20.56
C LYS A 126 -18.84 12.10 -19.35
N THR A 127 -18.04 11.97 -18.32
CA THR A 127 -18.07 12.87 -17.17
C THR A 127 -16.96 13.90 -17.36
N LYS A 128 -17.31 15.16 -17.40
CA LYS A 128 -16.38 16.30 -17.33
C LYS A 128 -15.51 16.28 -16.04
N LEU A 129 -15.64 15.23 -15.23
CA LEU A 129 -15.09 15.10 -13.88
C LEU A 129 -13.77 14.33 -13.83
N ALA A 130 -13.47 13.49 -14.83
CA ALA A 130 -12.23 12.69 -14.86
C ALA A 130 -11.33 13.12 -16.03
N LYS A 131 -10.06 13.34 -15.70
CA LYS A 131 -9.05 13.73 -16.66
C LYS A 131 -8.32 12.51 -17.16
N GLY A 132 -8.50 11.57 -17.71
CA GLY A 132 -7.67 10.41 -18.13
C GLY A 132 -6.15 10.63 -18.01
N LEU A 133 -5.39 9.56 -18.11
CA LEU A 133 -3.91 9.64 -18.07
C LEU A 133 -3.38 10.56 -19.17
N ASP A 134 -2.45 11.41 -18.81
CA ASP A 134 -1.64 12.19 -19.74
C ASP A 134 -0.76 11.26 -20.60
N SER A 135 -0.37 11.68 -21.80
CA SER A 135 0.50 10.89 -22.68
C SER A 135 1.83 10.50 -22.02
N ASP A 136 2.36 11.39 -21.21
CA ASP A 136 3.70 11.29 -20.63
C ASP A 136 3.73 10.70 -19.20
N TRP A 137 2.59 10.20 -18.72
CA TRP A 137 2.49 9.65 -17.37
C TRP A 137 3.48 8.50 -17.11
N ARG A 138 3.83 7.73 -18.16
CA ARG A 138 4.77 6.60 -18.04
C ARG A 138 6.18 7.04 -17.66
N ASP A 139 6.61 8.23 -18.06
CA ASP A 139 7.91 8.81 -17.69
C ASP A 139 8.02 9.07 -16.18
N SER A 140 6.87 9.14 -15.50
CA SER A 140 6.78 9.26 -14.05
C SER A 140 6.55 7.93 -13.33
N ALA A 141 6.44 6.82 -14.06
CA ALA A 141 6.29 5.47 -13.52
C ALA A 141 7.64 4.77 -13.30
N ASP A 142 8.66 5.51 -12.86
CA ASP A 142 10.03 5.06 -12.63
C ASP A 142 10.35 4.81 -11.14
N GLY A 143 9.33 4.69 -10.32
CA GLY A 143 9.45 4.50 -8.87
C GLY A 143 9.49 5.82 -8.09
N ARG A 144 9.47 6.98 -8.76
CA ARG A 144 9.45 8.28 -8.06
C ARG A 144 8.14 8.51 -7.32
N ILE A 145 8.24 9.23 -6.21
CA ILE A 145 7.06 9.77 -5.51
C ILE A 145 6.56 11.03 -6.22
N LEU A 146 5.27 11.27 -6.13
CA LEU A 146 4.58 12.43 -6.67
C LEU A 146 3.76 13.08 -5.55
N SER A 147 3.59 14.41 -5.60
CA SER A 147 2.53 15.06 -4.84
C SER A 147 1.16 14.82 -5.50
N GLY A 148 0.07 14.96 -4.72
CA GLY A 148 -1.28 14.90 -5.28
C GLY A 148 -1.48 15.86 -6.45
N LYS A 149 -0.88 17.07 -6.38
CA LYS A 149 -0.91 18.06 -7.46
C LYS A 149 -0.20 17.57 -8.73
N GLN A 150 0.97 16.95 -8.60
CA GLN A 150 1.68 16.37 -9.74
C GLN A 150 0.90 15.19 -10.33
N ALA A 151 0.35 14.33 -9.47
CA ALA A 151 -0.48 13.19 -9.91
C ALA A 151 -1.76 13.65 -10.62
N LEU A 152 -2.39 14.76 -10.19
CA LEU A 152 -3.51 15.37 -10.91
C LEU A 152 -3.10 15.86 -12.30
N ALA A 153 -1.93 16.48 -12.43
CA ALA A 153 -1.44 16.95 -13.73
C ALA A 153 -1.27 15.79 -14.73
N LEU A 154 -0.82 14.63 -14.24
CA LEU A 154 -0.64 13.39 -15.03
C LEU A 154 -1.92 12.58 -15.23
N GLY A 155 -3.08 13.01 -14.68
CA GLY A 155 -4.33 12.26 -14.74
C GLY A 155 -4.36 11.00 -13.87
N MET A 156 -3.39 10.84 -12.98
CA MET A 156 -3.33 9.76 -12.00
C MET A 156 -4.30 9.96 -10.84
N VAL A 157 -4.69 11.22 -10.58
CA VAL A 157 -5.71 11.66 -9.60
C VAL A 157 -6.73 12.50 -10.34
N ASP A 158 -8.00 12.45 -9.95
CA ASP A 158 -9.09 13.13 -10.64
C ASP A 158 -9.39 14.51 -10.03
N LYS A 159 -9.20 14.65 -8.72
CA LYS A 159 -9.52 15.88 -8.00
C LYS A 159 -8.63 16.07 -6.79
N LEU A 160 -8.32 17.35 -6.48
CA LEU A 160 -7.67 17.70 -5.22
C LEU A 160 -8.72 18.01 -4.16
N GLY A 161 -8.50 17.50 -2.95
CA GLY A 161 -9.35 17.71 -1.80
C GLY A 161 -9.14 16.69 -0.70
N ASN A 162 -9.86 16.92 0.41
CA ASN A 162 -9.91 16.03 1.55
C ASN A 162 -11.07 15.01 1.41
N PHE A 163 -11.35 14.29 2.49
CA PHE A 163 -12.44 13.31 2.52
C PHE A 163 -13.81 13.92 2.23
N ASP A 164 -14.10 15.12 2.77
CA ASP A 164 -15.38 15.79 2.55
C ASP A 164 -15.58 16.13 1.06
N VAL A 165 -14.49 16.53 0.37
CA VAL A 165 -14.52 16.75 -1.07
C VAL A 165 -14.80 15.44 -1.83
N ALA A 166 -14.27 14.31 -1.35
CA ALA A 166 -14.55 13.01 -1.96
C ALA A 166 -16.03 12.60 -1.77
N VAL A 167 -16.63 12.91 -0.62
CA VAL A 167 -18.05 12.67 -0.34
C VAL A 167 -18.92 13.52 -1.28
N VAL A 168 -18.69 14.83 -1.33
CA VAL A 168 -19.44 15.73 -2.24
C VAL A 168 -19.30 15.29 -3.69
N PHE A 169 -18.10 14.85 -4.07
CA PHE A 169 -17.87 14.33 -5.42
C PHE A 169 -18.66 13.05 -5.70
N ALA A 170 -18.78 12.17 -4.68
CA ALA A 170 -19.61 10.96 -4.77
C ALA A 170 -21.08 11.30 -4.95
N GLU A 171 -21.60 12.26 -4.14
CA GLU A 171 -22.99 12.74 -4.23
C GLU A 171 -23.29 13.27 -5.62
N GLU A 172 -22.44 14.16 -6.14
CA GLU A 172 -22.58 14.72 -7.49
C GLU A 172 -22.60 13.64 -8.57
N TYR A 173 -21.72 12.62 -8.42
CA TYR A 173 -21.62 11.55 -9.41
C TYR A 173 -22.85 10.66 -9.44
N VAL A 174 -23.43 10.33 -8.29
CA VAL A 174 -24.62 9.45 -8.22
C VAL A 174 -25.92 10.23 -8.29
N GLY A 175 -25.89 11.56 -8.29
CA GLY A 175 -27.05 12.43 -8.47
C GLY A 175 -27.92 12.56 -7.23
N ILE A 176 -27.35 12.52 -6.03
CA ILE A 176 -28.02 12.87 -4.77
C ILE A 176 -27.70 14.30 -4.37
N ASP A 177 -28.60 14.90 -3.61
CA ASP A 177 -28.43 16.28 -3.17
C ASP A 177 -27.20 16.44 -2.27
N LYS A 178 -26.49 17.55 -2.45
CA LYS A 178 -25.30 17.85 -1.69
C LYS A 178 -25.58 17.87 -0.18
N ASP A 179 -24.65 17.32 0.59
CA ASP A 179 -24.69 17.23 2.05
C ASP A 179 -25.85 16.35 2.60
N THR A 180 -26.40 15.44 1.77
CA THR A 180 -27.48 14.52 2.17
C THR A 180 -27.05 13.07 2.25
N ALA A 181 -25.80 12.73 1.87
CA ALA A 181 -25.31 11.37 1.94
C ALA A 181 -25.26 10.85 3.37
N LEU A 182 -25.85 9.67 3.59
CA LEU A 182 -25.67 8.92 4.84
C LEU A 182 -24.34 8.17 4.78
N LEU A 183 -23.38 8.60 5.60
CA LEU A 183 -22.10 7.92 5.72
C LEU A 183 -22.20 6.78 6.72
N VAL A 184 -21.92 5.56 6.27
CA VAL A 184 -21.85 4.37 7.10
C VAL A 184 -20.40 3.90 7.12
N GLN A 185 -19.80 3.86 8.31
CA GLN A 185 -18.47 3.31 8.49
C GLN A 185 -18.56 1.80 8.67
N HIS A 186 -17.90 1.05 7.80
CA HIS A 186 -17.72 -0.38 7.94
C HIS A 186 -16.41 -0.65 8.67
N GLU A 187 -16.51 -1.14 9.90
CA GLU A 187 -15.33 -1.62 10.60
C GLU A 187 -15.03 -3.06 10.15
N PRO A 188 -13.75 -3.38 9.86
CA PRO A 188 -13.40 -4.75 9.52
C PRO A 188 -13.72 -5.66 10.70
N PRO A 189 -14.28 -6.87 10.45
CA PRO A 189 -14.62 -7.82 11.53
C PRO A 189 -13.41 -8.34 12.28
N PHE A 190 -12.21 -8.08 11.81
CA PHE A 190 -10.96 -8.45 12.46
C PHE A 190 -10.40 -7.28 13.27
N ASN A 191 -10.63 -7.35 14.57
CA ASN A 191 -9.92 -6.52 15.53
C ASN A 191 -8.48 -7.06 15.64
N PHE A 192 -7.51 -6.36 15.01
CA PHE A 192 -6.08 -6.69 15.16
C PHE A 192 -5.64 -6.70 16.64
N GLY A 193 -6.37 -5.96 17.49
CA GLY A 193 -6.24 -6.06 18.96
C GLY A 193 -6.56 -7.45 19.51
N GLY A 194 -7.41 -8.22 18.81
CA GLY A 194 -7.70 -9.61 19.18
C GLY A 194 -6.51 -10.56 18.96
N LEU A 195 -5.72 -10.36 17.90
CA LEU A 195 -4.52 -11.17 17.65
C LEU A 195 -3.43 -10.84 18.68
N PHE A 196 -3.24 -9.57 19.04
CA PHE A 196 -2.35 -9.16 20.14
C PHE A 196 -2.86 -9.63 21.51
N SER A 197 -4.18 -9.68 21.74
CA SER A 197 -4.74 -10.24 22.96
C SER A 197 -4.62 -11.76 23.03
N LEU A 198 -4.59 -12.47 21.88
CA LEU A 198 -4.35 -13.91 21.84
C LEU A 198 -2.88 -14.25 22.12
N LEU A 199 -1.95 -13.42 21.63
CA LEU A 199 -0.52 -13.52 21.93
C LEU A 199 -0.19 -13.04 23.36
N GLY A 200 -1.01 -12.16 23.95
CA GLY A 200 -0.86 -11.66 25.32
C GLY A 200 -1.69 -12.39 26.38
N LYS A 201 -2.60 -13.31 25.99
CA LYS A 201 -3.38 -14.14 26.93
C LYS A 201 -2.80 -15.54 27.16
N ALA A 202 -1.67 -15.85 26.59
CA ALA A 202 -0.85 -16.95 27.10
C ALA A 202 -0.10 -16.43 28.33
N GLU A 203 -0.81 -16.33 29.47
CA GLU A 203 -0.23 -16.37 30.83
C GLU A 203 -0.97 -15.48 31.81
N GLU A 204 -2.09 -15.98 32.30
CA GLU A 204 -2.46 -15.73 33.66
C GLU A 204 -2.53 -17.07 34.38
N LYS A 205 -1.35 -17.66 34.68
CA LYS A 205 -1.16 -18.69 35.70
C LYS A 205 0.34 -18.87 35.92
N ASP A 206 0.98 -17.92 36.58
CA ASP A 206 1.95 -18.14 37.68
C ASP A 206 2.63 -16.81 38.05
N PRO A 207 2.78 -16.46 39.34
CA PRO A 207 3.36 -15.19 39.73
C PRO A 207 4.89 -15.32 39.82
N GLY A 208 5.62 -15.36 38.71
CA GLY A 208 7.05 -15.56 38.82
C GLY A 208 7.95 -15.11 37.67
N THR A 209 7.47 -14.94 36.45
CA THR A 209 8.38 -14.54 35.38
C THR A 209 7.64 -13.72 34.30
N THR A 210 7.61 -12.42 34.51
CA THR A 210 7.10 -11.50 33.48
C THR A 210 8.23 -11.12 32.53
N LEU A 211 8.26 -11.69 31.33
CA LEU A 211 9.10 -11.18 30.27
C LEU A 211 8.42 -9.93 29.68
N LYS A 212 8.79 -8.76 30.19
CA LYS A 212 8.36 -7.48 29.56
C LYS A 212 9.22 -7.25 28.33
N ILE A 213 8.67 -7.57 27.17
CA ILE A 213 9.22 -7.08 25.90
C ILE A 213 8.70 -5.66 25.74
N ASP A 214 9.54 -4.68 26.10
CA ASP A 214 9.28 -3.27 25.82
C ASP A 214 9.61 -3.03 24.35
N LEU A 215 8.57 -2.92 23.53
CA LEU A 215 8.70 -2.63 22.10
C LEU A 215 8.82 -1.13 21.83
N GLY A 216 8.98 -0.29 22.86
CA GLY A 216 9.12 1.16 22.70
C GLY A 216 7.88 1.86 22.13
N LEU A 217 6.73 1.19 22.12
CA LEU A 217 5.48 1.75 21.60
C LEU A 217 4.59 2.21 22.78
N SER A 218 4.61 3.49 23.08
CA SER A 218 3.63 4.09 23.98
C SER A 218 2.30 4.30 23.21
N VAL A 219 1.30 3.49 23.50
CA VAL A 219 -0.04 3.67 22.91
C VAL A 219 -0.83 4.61 23.82
N PRO A 220 -1.29 5.78 23.32
CA PRO A 220 -2.10 6.69 24.13
C PRO A 220 -3.43 6.03 24.52
N ARG A 221 -3.86 6.27 25.76
CA ARG A 221 -5.17 5.81 26.23
C ARG A 221 -6.26 6.65 25.60
N LEU A 222 -6.96 6.08 24.64
CA LEU A 222 -8.08 6.71 23.96
C LEU A 222 -9.36 6.62 24.83
N LYS A 223 -10.13 7.71 24.88
CA LYS A 223 -11.41 7.71 25.58
C LYS A 223 -12.49 7.08 24.70
N PRO A 224 -13.31 6.15 25.22
CA PRO A 224 -14.42 5.59 24.43
C PRO A 224 -15.37 6.68 23.92
N GLY A 225 -15.79 6.59 22.66
CA GLY A 225 -16.83 7.44 22.09
C GLY A 225 -16.35 8.69 21.35
N LEU A 226 -15.04 8.88 21.14
CA LEU A 226 -14.52 9.97 20.31
C LEU A 226 -13.82 9.38 19.05
N PRO A 227 -14.01 10.00 17.87
CA PRO A 227 -13.24 9.62 16.69
C PRO A 227 -11.80 10.12 16.81
N TYR A 228 -10.83 9.22 16.59
CA TYR A 228 -9.41 9.54 16.61
C TYR A 228 -8.78 9.21 15.26
N PHE A 229 -8.06 10.19 14.70
CA PHE A 229 -7.17 9.96 13.56
C PHE A 229 -5.76 9.74 14.12
N LEU A 230 -5.33 8.49 14.19
CA LEU A 230 -4.01 8.13 14.72
C LEU A 230 -3.03 7.96 13.56
N SER A 231 -2.06 8.87 13.47
CA SER A 231 -0.90 8.66 12.61
C SER A 231 0.14 7.82 13.36
N PRO A 232 0.71 6.75 12.78
CA PRO A 232 1.74 5.93 13.42
C PRO A 232 2.99 6.71 13.84
N HIS A 233 3.21 7.90 13.27
CA HIS A 233 4.40 8.73 13.50
C HIS A 233 4.25 9.76 14.63
N LEU A 234 3.10 9.82 15.32
CA LEU A 234 2.87 10.80 16.40
C LEU A 234 3.23 10.30 17.80
N TYR A 235 3.86 9.13 17.92
CA TYR A 235 4.13 8.48 19.22
C TYR A 235 5.59 8.08 19.42
N SER A 236 6.51 8.79 18.80
CA SER A 236 7.91 8.74 19.19
C SER A 236 8.25 9.90 20.10
N GLU A 237 8.17 9.72 21.39
CA GLU A 237 9.05 10.31 22.39
C GLU A 237 9.84 9.19 23.06
#